data_722bad21c524598f4cb2080d55b46e0c
#
_entry.id   722bad21c524598f4cb2080d55b46e0c
#
_cell.length_a   1.000
_cell.length_b   1.000
_cell.length_c   1.000
_cell.angle_alpha   90.00
_cell.angle_beta   90.00
_cell.angle_gamma   90.00
#
_symmetry.space_group_name_H-M   'P 1'
#
loop_
_entity.id
_entity.type
_entity.pdbx_description
1 polymer ?
#
loop_
_entity_poly.entity_id
_entity_poly.type
_entity_poly.pdbx_seq_one_letter_code
_entity_poly.pdbx_strand_id
1 'polypeptide(L)'
;MLTKQQVVNGLKAFVNPVPKRDLSVSRRRAAYGALAVVATQLTDFTSTYIGITFSGAREGNGLMAEVLHTYGWTGFLAVKLLGAAFLAWFTYRRKYAPWVLSGFYTLVTIWNLALALALQTL
;
A
#
# COMPACT_ATOMS: atom_id res chain seq x y z
N MET A 1 -23.69 -7.49 35.53
CA MET A 1 -22.56 -8.44 35.55
C MET A 1 -22.42 -9.07 34.17
N LEU A 2 -21.19 -9.07 33.62
CA LEU A 2 -20.96 -9.63 32.29
C LEU A 2 -21.06 -11.16 32.31
N THR A 3 -21.70 -11.74 31.29
CA THR A 3 -21.73 -13.18 31.11
C THR A 3 -20.38 -13.66 30.54
N LYS A 4 -20.09 -14.98 30.71
CA LYS A 4 -18.89 -15.60 30.09
C LYS A 4 -18.85 -15.33 28.58
N GLN A 5 -20.00 -15.39 27.90
CA GLN A 5 -20.10 -15.17 26.47
C GLN A 5 -19.75 -13.71 26.08
N GLN A 6 -20.18 -12.75 26.88
CA GLN A 6 -19.85 -11.34 26.64
C GLN A 6 -18.36 -11.08 26.81
N VAL A 7 -17.72 -11.69 27.82
CA VAL A 7 -16.28 -11.58 28.02
C VAL A 7 -15.51 -12.22 26.86
N VAL A 8 -15.90 -13.42 26.42
CA VAL A 8 -15.27 -14.10 25.29
C VAL A 8 -15.40 -13.29 24.01
N ASN A 9 -16.58 -12.71 23.74
CA ASN A 9 -16.79 -11.87 22.57
C ASN A 9 -15.94 -10.60 22.60
N GLY A 10 -15.82 -9.99 23.78
CA GLY A 10 -14.95 -8.83 23.96
C GLY A 10 -13.47 -9.15 23.71
N LEU A 11 -13.01 -10.30 24.23
CA LEU A 11 -11.64 -10.76 23.99
C LEU A 11 -11.38 -11.08 22.52
N LYS A 12 -12.32 -11.72 21.84
CA LYS A 12 -12.21 -12.00 20.39
C LYS A 12 -12.14 -10.71 19.58
N ALA A 13 -12.95 -9.71 19.91
CA ALA A 13 -12.92 -8.42 19.25
C ALA A 13 -11.59 -7.70 19.47
N PHE A 14 -10.99 -7.85 20.66
CA PHE A 14 -9.69 -7.26 20.99
C PHE A 14 -8.53 -7.96 20.27
N VAL A 15 -8.56 -9.30 20.20
CA VAL A 15 -7.50 -10.12 19.58
C VAL A 15 -7.57 -10.07 18.06
N ASN A 16 -8.76 -9.90 17.47
CA ASN A 16 -8.96 -9.79 16.02
C ASN A 16 -9.37 -8.36 15.62
N PRO A 17 -8.45 -7.39 15.64
CA PRO A 17 -8.77 -6.02 15.25
C PRO A 17 -9.01 -5.84 13.74
N VAL A 18 -8.70 -6.87 12.93
CA VAL A 18 -8.86 -6.81 11.47
C VAL A 18 -10.34 -6.79 11.12
N PRO A 19 -10.83 -5.77 10.38
CA PRO A 19 -12.21 -5.71 9.93
C PRO A 19 -12.60 -6.96 9.14
N LYS A 20 -13.84 -7.45 9.32
CA LYS A 20 -14.34 -8.61 8.58
C LYS A 20 -14.32 -8.33 7.08
N ARG A 21 -13.92 -9.33 6.30
CA ARG A 21 -13.98 -9.27 4.85
C ARG A 21 -15.44 -9.33 4.40
N ASP A 22 -15.77 -8.57 3.35
CA ASP A 22 -17.08 -8.65 2.72
C ASP A 22 -17.10 -9.83 1.76
N LEU A 23 -17.61 -10.96 2.25
CA LEU A 23 -17.68 -12.21 1.48
C LEU A 23 -18.68 -12.15 0.31
N SER A 24 -19.52 -11.10 0.22
CA SER A 24 -20.41 -10.90 -0.93
C SER A 24 -19.65 -10.49 -2.20
N VAL A 25 -18.43 -9.98 -2.06
CA VAL A 25 -17.59 -9.62 -3.19
C VAL A 25 -17.14 -10.89 -3.93
N SER A 26 -17.44 -10.96 -5.23
CA SER A 26 -17.04 -12.09 -6.06
C SER A 26 -15.52 -12.25 -6.11
N ARG A 27 -15.04 -13.48 -6.35
CA ARG A 27 -13.60 -13.75 -6.51
C ARG A 27 -13.01 -12.93 -7.67
N ARG A 28 -13.74 -12.79 -8.76
CA ARG A 28 -13.30 -12.01 -9.92
C ARG A 28 -13.10 -10.53 -9.57
N ARG A 29 -14.07 -9.94 -8.87
CA ARG A 29 -13.99 -8.56 -8.42
C ARG A 29 -12.86 -8.38 -7.39
N ALA A 30 -12.69 -9.34 -6.49
CA ALA A 30 -11.59 -9.34 -5.51
C ALA A 30 -10.21 -9.40 -6.21
N ALA A 31 -10.08 -10.21 -7.27
CA ALA A 31 -8.86 -10.30 -8.06
C ALA A 31 -8.55 -8.96 -8.76
N TYR A 32 -9.53 -8.29 -9.33
CA TYR A 32 -9.34 -6.96 -9.92
C TYR A 32 -8.88 -5.93 -8.87
N GLY A 33 -9.49 -5.96 -7.69
CA GLY A 33 -9.06 -5.10 -6.59
C GLY A 33 -7.61 -5.35 -6.16
N ALA A 34 -7.21 -6.61 -6.02
CA ALA A 34 -5.85 -6.99 -5.68
C ALA A 34 -4.86 -6.56 -6.78
N LEU A 35 -5.20 -6.77 -8.05
CA LEU A 35 -4.37 -6.33 -9.17
C LEU A 35 -4.22 -4.80 -9.20
N ALA A 36 -5.29 -4.06 -8.92
CA ALA A 36 -5.24 -2.61 -8.85
C ALA A 36 -4.29 -2.14 -7.74
N VAL A 37 -4.34 -2.76 -6.57
CA VAL A 37 -3.44 -2.43 -5.45
C VAL A 37 -1.98 -2.70 -5.84
N VAL A 38 -1.68 -3.87 -6.40
CA VAL A 38 -0.31 -4.21 -6.81
C VAL A 38 0.17 -3.27 -7.92
N ALA A 39 -0.66 -3.01 -8.92
CA ALA A 39 -0.31 -2.10 -10.02
C ALA A 39 0.02 -0.69 -9.53
N THR A 40 -0.74 -0.16 -8.59
CA THR A 40 -0.47 1.17 -8.02
C THR A 40 0.81 1.19 -7.19
N GLN A 41 1.16 0.11 -6.50
CA GLN A 41 2.44 0.00 -5.79
C GLN A 41 3.63 -0.01 -6.76
N LEU A 42 3.51 -0.74 -7.87
CA LEU A 42 4.55 -0.76 -8.91
C LEU A 42 4.68 0.61 -9.59
N THR A 43 3.57 1.28 -9.83
CA THR A 43 3.57 2.64 -10.41
C THR A 43 4.21 3.64 -9.44
N ASP A 44 3.91 3.53 -8.14
CA ASP A 44 4.55 4.34 -7.11
C ASP A 44 6.07 4.09 -7.07
N PHE A 45 6.49 2.83 -7.11
CA PHE A 45 7.91 2.48 -7.19
C PHE A 45 8.57 3.10 -8.42
N THR A 46 7.98 2.95 -9.60
CA THR A 46 8.53 3.45 -10.85
C THR A 46 8.65 4.96 -10.83
N SER A 47 7.63 5.68 -10.36
CA SER A 47 7.66 7.13 -10.27
C SER A 47 8.71 7.63 -9.26
N THR A 48 8.87 6.91 -8.15
CA THR A 48 9.91 7.21 -7.16
C THR A 48 11.31 6.99 -7.73
N TYR A 49 11.50 5.88 -8.44
CA TYR A 49 12.77 5.58 -9.11
C TYR A 49 13.15 6.67 -10.10
N ILE A 50 12.21 7.07 -10.96
CA ILE A 50 12.43 8.13 -11.94
C ILE A 50 12.75 9.45 -11.23
N GLY A 51 11.96 9.81 -10.21
CA GLY A 51 12.15 11.05 -9.47
C GLY A 51 13.51 11.14 -8.83
N ILE A 52 13.95 10.11 -8.12
CA ILE A 52 15.23 10.10 -7.41
C ILE A 52 16.40 10.04 -8.41
N THR A 53 16.31 9.16 -9.41
CA THR A 53 17.42 8.92 -10.34
C THR A 53 17.63 10.08 -11.32
N PHE A 54 16.57 10.63 -11.88
CA PHE A 54 16.68 11.60 -12.97
C PHE A 54 16.40 13.04 -12.56
N SER A 55 15.72 13.28 -11.44
CA SER A 55 15.33 14.62 -11.01
C SER A 55 15.99 15.05 -9.68
N GLY A 56 16.75 14.19 -9.04
CA GLY A 56 17.38 14.48 -7.77
C GLY A 56 16.43 14.59 -6.58
N ALA A 57 15.19 14.10 -6.74
CA ALA A 57 14.23 14.05 -5.65
C ALA A 57 14.72 13.13 -4.52
N ARG A 58 14.19 13.33 -3.32
CA ARG A 58 14.47 12.47 -2.17
C ARG A 58 13.25 11.62 -1.84
N GLU A 59 13.50 10.42 -1.32
CA GLU A 59 12.41 9.59 -0.80
C GLU A 59 11.79 10.28 0.43
N GLY A 60 10.48 10.54 0.37
CA GLY A 60 9.76 11.21 1.45
C GLY A 60 9.50 10.34 2.67
N ASN A 61 9.52 9.02 2.52
CA ASN A 61 9.35 8.09 3.62
C ASN A 61 10.72 7.77 4.24
N GLY A 62 10.95 8.18 5.49
CA GLY A 62 12.24 8.00 6.15
C GLY A 62 12.69 6.55 6.27
N LEU A 63 11.77 5.60 6.51
CA LEU A 63 12.09 4.17 6.56
C LEU A 63 12.54 3.67 5.18
N MET A 64 11.85 4.07 4.13
CA MET A 64 12.19 3.66 2.77
C MET A 64 13.47 4.32 2.28
N ALA A 65 13.75 5.56 2.69
CA ALA A 65 15.03 6.23 2.44
C ALA A 65 16.20 5.45 3.07
N GLU A 66 16.02 4.97 4.29
CA GLU A 66 17.02 4.15 4.98
C GLU A 66 17.24 2.81 4.28
N VAL A 67 16.17 2.15 3.84
CA VAL A 67 16.27 0.91 3.06
C VAL A 67 17.02 1.14 1.76
N LEU A 68 16.71 2.22 1.04
CA LEU A 68 17.37 2.57 -0.21
C LEU A 68 18.88 2.84 0.01
N HIS A 69 19.21 3.58 1.06
CA HIS A 69 20.59 3.88 1.40
C HIS A 69 21.40 2.63 1.78
N THR A 70 20.80 1.73 2.58
CA THR A 70 21.49 0.56 3.13
C THR A 70 21.57 -0.59 2.12
N TYR A 71 20.48 -0.87 1.41
CA TYR A 71 20.33 -2.06 0.56
C TYR A 71 20.21 -1.75 -0.94
N GLY A 72 20.17 -0.47 -1.32
CA GLY A 72 20.03 -0.05 -2.70
C GLY A 72 18.64 -0.31 -3.28
N TRP A 73 18.54 -0.21 -4.60
CA TRP A 73 17.25 -0.35 -5.31
C TRP A 73 16.67 -1.76 -5.23
N THR A 74 17.50 -2.80 -5.16
CA THR A 74 17.03 -4.18 -5.00
C THR A 74 16.32 -4.36 -3.66
N GLY A 75 16.88 -3.87 -2.57
CA GLY A 75 16.25 -3.89 -1.25
C GLY A 75 14.99 -3.03 -1.21
N PHE A 76 15.02 -1.86 -1.81
CA PHE A 76 13.87 -0.97 -1.93
C PHE A 76 12.71 -1.66 -2.66
N LEU A 77 12.98 -2.29 -3.81
CA LEU A 77 11.98 -3.03 -4.58
C LEU A 77 11.43 -4.22 -3.78
N ALA A 78 12.29 -4.98 -3.10
CA ALA A 78 11.87 -6.11 -2.27
C ALA A 78 10.88 -5.69 -1.19
N VAL A 79 11.16 -4.61 -0.46
CA VAL A 79 10.25 -4.07 0.57
C VAL A 79 8.94 -3.59 -0.05
N LYS A 80 8.99 -2.92 -1.20
CA LYS A 80 7.79 -2.48 -1.92
C LYS A 80 6.92 -3.65 -2.37
N LEU A 81 7.52 -4.72 -2.89
CA LEU A 81 6.79 -5.91 -3.30
C LEU A 81 6.16 -6.65 -2.12
N LEU A 82 6.89 -6.77 -1.00
CA LEU A 82 6.34 -7.36 0.23
C LEU A 82 5.18 -6.52 0.76
N GLY A 83 5.32 -5.20 0.76
CA GLY A 83 4.26 -4.27 1.15
C GLY A 83 3.05 -4.37 0.23
N ALA A 84 3.27 -4.48 -1.07
CA ALA A 84 2.19 -4.66 -2.06
C ALA A 84 1.44 -5.97 -1.83
N ALA A 85 2.15 -7.07 -1.59
CA ALA A 85 1.56 -8.37 -1.29
C ALA A 85 0.75 -8.32 0.01
N PHE A 86 1.27 -7.69 1.04
CA PHE A 86 0.56 -7.50 2.32
C PHE A 86 -0.71 -6.68 2.12
N LEU A 87 -0.64 -5.56 1.43
CA LEU A 87 -1.80 -4.69 1.20
C LEU A 87 -2.86 -5.38 0.33
N ALA A 88 -2.44 -6.11 -0.69
CA ALA A 88 -3.35 -6.90 -1.53
C ALA A 88 -4.05 -7.97 -0.71
N TRP A 89 -3.32 -8.69 0.14
CA TRP A 89 -3.89 -9.69 1.05
C TRP A 89 -4.81 -9.06 2.08
N PHE A 90 -4.39 -7.97 2.71
CA PHE A 90 -5.17 -7.29 3.75
C PHE A 90 -6.48 -6.74 3.20
N THR A 91 -6.49 -6.22 1.96
CA THR A 91 -7.69 -5.64 1.33
C THR A 91 -8.47 -6.65 0.49
N TYR A 92 -7.99 -7.88 0.34
CA TYR A 92 -8.61 -8.90 -0.50
C TYR A 92 -10.06 -9.17 -0.08
N ARG A 93 -10.96 -9.17 -1.07
CA ARG A 93 -12.41 -9.34 -0.88
C ARG A 93 -13.09 -8.29 0.00
N ARG A 94 -12.44 -7.17 0.26
CA ARG A 94 -13.10 -6.00 0.84
C ARG A 94 -13.75 -5.19 -0.27
N LYS A 95 -14.96 -4.67 -0.02
CA LYS A 95 -15.77 -4.02 -1.06
C LYS A 95 -15.13 -2.73 -1.58
N TYR A 96 -14.63 -1.89 -0.68
CA TYR A 96 -14.14 -0.55 -1.02
C TYR A 96 -12.64 -0.37 -0.78
N ALA A 97 -12.08 -1.09 0.18
CA ALA A 97 -10.70 -0.87 0.62
C ALA A 97 -9.66 -0.93 -0.51
N PRO A 98 -9.67 -1.93 -1.44
CA PRO A 98 -8.66 -1.94 -2.49
C PRO A 98 -8.78 -0.75 -3.44
N TRP A 99 -9.99 -0.27 -3.69
CA TRP A 99 -10.22 0.88 -4.58
C TRP A 99 -9.85 2.21 -3.93
N VAL A 100 -10.14 2.38 -2.65
CA VAL A 100 -9.72 3.55 -1.86
C VAL A 100 -8.19 3.61 -1.79
N LEU A 101 -7.56 2.49 -1.50
CA LEU A 101 -6.11 2.38 -1.43
C LEU A 101 -5.45 2.66 -2.80
N SER A 102 -6.02 2.11 -3.87
CA SER A 102 -5.54 2.35 -5.24
C SER A 102 -5.67 3.82 -5.64
N GLY A 103 -6.77 4.46 -5.29
CA GLY A 103 -6.97 5.90 -5.51
C GLY A 103 -5.94 6.73 -4.76
N PHE A 104 -5.67 6.41 -3.50
CA PHE A 104 -4.66 7.09 -2.70
C PHE A 104 -3.28 6.98 -3.33
N TYR A 105 -2.84 5.79 -3.72
CA TYR A 105 -1.52 5.61 -4.34
C TYR A 105 -1.43 6.19 -5.74
N THR A 106 -2.53 6.27 -6.46
CA THR A 106 -2.58 7.01 -7.74
C THR A 106 -2.28 8.49 -7.51
N LEU A 107 -2.87 9.10 -6.47
CA LEU A 107 -2.57 10.49 -6.11
C LEU A 107 -1.11 10.67 -5.70
N VAL A 108 -0.55 9.73 -4.94
CA VAL A 108 0.88 9.74 -4.58
C VAL A 108 1.76 9.68 -5.83
N THR A 109 1.42 8.83 -6.80
CA THR A 109 2.14 8.74 -8.07
C THR A 109 2.10 10.05 -8.85
N ILE A 110 0.93 10.67 -8.95
CA ILE A 110 0.77 11.97 -9.61
C ILE A 110 1.63 13.02 -8.93
N TRP A 111 1.62 13.05 -7.60
CA TRP A 111 2.46 13.97 -6.82
C TRP A 111 3.94 13.75 -7.10
N ASN A 112 4.40 12.48 -7.09
CA ASN A 112 5.80 12.14 -7.36
C ASN A 112 6.24 12.62 -8.76
N LEU A 113 5.39 12.40 -9.76
CA LEU A 113 5.68 12.83 -11.13
C LEU A 113 5.66 14.36 -11.27
N ALA A 114 4.71 15.04 -10.63
CA ALA A 114 4.65 16.51 -10.63
C ALA A 114 5.89 17.11 -9.97
N LEU A 115 6.33 16.53 -8.85
CA LEU A 115 7.54 16.96 -8.14
C LEU A 115 8.80 16.74 -9.01
N ALA A 116 8.89 15.59 -9.67
CA ALA A 116 10.01 15.28 -10.57
C ALA A 116 10.10 16.28 -11.72
N LEU A 117 8.96 16.61 -12.33
CA LEU A 117 8.92 17.62 -13.39
C LEU A 117 9.28 19.00 -12.89
N ALA A 118 8.79 19.40 -11.72
CA ALA A 118 9.13 20.70 -11.12
C ALA A 118 10.63 20.81 -10.82
N LEU A 119 11.27 19.74 -10.33
CA LEU A 119 12.70 19.72 -10.06
C LEU A 119 13.55 19.80 -11.34
N GLN A 120 13.07 19.24 -12.45
CA GLN A 120 13.76 19.33 -13.73
C GLN A 120 13.74 20.74 -14.35
N THR A 121 12.75 21.55 -13.98
CA THR A 121 12.62 22.92 -14.51
C THR A 121 13.37 23.96 -13.69
N LEU A 122 13.91 23.58 -12.54
CA LEU A 122 14.78 24.42 -11.69
C LEU A 122 16.26 24.35 -12.19
#